data_b3bb3efaf209b2fad496035cd987e025
#
_entry.id   b3bb3efaf209b2fad496035cd987e025
#
_cell.length_a   1.000
_cell.length_b   1.000
_cell.length_c   1.000
_cell.angle_alpha   90.00
_cell.angle_beta   90.00
_cell.angle_gamma   90.00
#
_symmetry.space_group_name_H-M   'P 1'
#
loop_
_entity.id
_entity.type
_entity.pdbx_description
1 polymer ?
#
loop_
_entity_poly.entity_id
_entity_poly.type
_entity_poly.pdbx_seq_one_letter_code
_entity_poly.pdbx_strand_id
1 'polypeptide(L)'
;MSMDRPGEAPTPLAPDVCARCAAAGPTCCELTPGHEDQCFPVSEMERGRIVEHVGLGRGAFTAEPNSASFLSGMHRLFPRERRAVEALFPAGGRHLRLSVSAGGRCVFLRADGCSLPRPARPYYCRLFPFWMSSGRVSAFAATNCLVHRQGRTVAGMLALLEVAEAQVRDLHGRLRLAWGLPPKEGMPAVTPPPARFGT
;
A
#
# COMPACT_ATOMS: atom_id res chain seq x y z
N MET A 1 9.60 -53.32 17.93
CA MET A 1 8.41 -52.53 18.28
C MET A 1 8.85 -51.10 18.40
N SER A 2 8.74 -50.33 17.30
CA SER A 2 9.04 -48.91 17.26
C SER A 2 7.79 -48.12 17.71
N MET A 3 7.92 -47.38 18.80
CA MET A 3 6.86 -46.49 19.27
C MET A 3 6.94 -45.20 18.43
N ASP A 4 5.93 -45.00 17.54
CA ASP A 4 5.67 -43.72 16.89
C ASP A 4 5.41 -42.66 17.97
N ARG A 5 6.21 -41.61 18.00
CA ARG A 5 5.93 -40.40 18.77
C ARG A 5 4.78 -39.68 18.09
N PRO A 6 3.70 -39.31 18.84
CA PRO A 6 2.65 -38.48 18.29
C PRO A 6 3.25 -37.15 17.80
N GLY A 7 2.96 -36.81 16.53
CA GLY A 7 3.43 -35.58 15.90
C GLY A 7 3.02 -34.36 16.72
N GLU A 8 4.01 -33.62 17.15
CA GLU A 8 3.86 -32.33 17.83
C GLU A 8 3.12 -31.39 16.85
N ALA A 9 1.94 -30.93 17.23
CA ALA A 9 1.18 -29.98 16.44
C ALA A 9 2.04 -28.73 16.22
N PRO A 10 2.13 -28.17 15.00
CA PRO A 10 2.96 -27.01 14.74
C PRO A 10 2.53 -25.87 15.66
N THR A 11 3.49 -25.33 16.41
CA THR A 11 3.31 -24.17 17.27
C THR A 11 2.73 -23.03 16.41
N PRO A 12 1.60 -22.41 16.79
CA PRO A 12 1.05 -21.31 16.04
C PRO A 12 2.12 -20.23 15.85
N LEU A 13 2.38 -19.84 14.60
CA LEU A 13 3.27 -18.72 14.30
C LEU A 13 2.77 -17.49 15.05
N ALA A 14 3.65 -16.80 15.76
CA ALA A 14 3.30 -15.56 16.41
C ALA A 14 2.67 -14.60 15.39
N PRO A 15 1.57 -13.90 15.73
CA PRO A 15 0.90 -13.00 14.81
C PRO A 15 1.89 -11.94 14.31
N ASP A 16 1.84 -11.64 13.01
CA ASP A 16 2.69 -10.61 12.43
C ASP A 16 2.43 -9.25 13.10
N VAL A 17 3.34 -8.30 12.91
CA VAL A 17 3.24 -7.00 13.56
C VAL A 17 1.98 -6.22 13.13
N CYS A 18 1.47 -6.47 11.91
CA CYS A 18 0.24 -5.84 11.42
C CYS A 18 -1.00 -6.43 12.10
N ALA A 19 -1.03 -7.74 12.35
CA ALA A 19 -2.09 -8.38 13.13
C ALA A 19 -2.11 -7.86 14.58
N ARG A 20 -0.95 -7.74 15.22
CA ARG A 20 -0.82 -7.13 16.56
C ARG A 20 -1.27 -5.65 16.57
N CYS A 21 -0.96 -4.91 15.49
CA CYS A 21 -1.38 -3.53 15.33
C CYS A 21 -2.91 -3.43 15.21
N ALA A 22 -3.54 -4.31 14.43
CA ALA A 22 -4.99 -4.35 14.27
C ALA A 22 -5.71 -4.64 15.59
N ALA A 23 -5.17 -5.56 16.41
CA ALA A 23 -5.72 -5.88 17.73
C ALA A 23 -5.56 -4.75 18.75
N ALA A 24 -4.49 -3.94 18.64
CA ALA A 24 -4.19 -2.87 19.58
C ALA A 24 -4.85 -1.52 19.23
N GLY A 25 -5.21 -1.30 17.92
CA GLY A 25 -5.72 -0.02 17.38
C GLY A 25 -5.01 1.24 17.92
N PRO A 26 -5.24 2.40 17.30
CA PRO A 26 -5.66 2.58 15.91
C PRO A 26 -4.59 2.13 14.92
N THR A 27 -4.97 1.80 13.69
CA THR A 27 -4.07 1.26 12.66
C THR A 27 -3.95 2.21 11.46
N CYS A 28 -2.92 2.00 10.59
CA CYS A 28 -2.81 2.69 9.30
C CYS A 28 -3.95 2.34 8.31
N CYS A 29 -4.77 1.35 8.63
CA CYS A 29 -5.97 0.98 7.87
C CYS A 29 -7.24 1.68 8.37
N GLU A 30 -7.10 2.62 9.30
CA GLU A 30 -8.19 3.46 9.83
C GLU A 30 -7.85 4.92 9.54
N LEU A 31 -8.69 5.55 8.72
CA LEU A 31 -8.58 6.97 8.40
C LEU A 31 -9.45 7.78 9.36
N THR A 32 -9.05 9.00 9.58
CA THR A 32 -9.97 9.98 10.16
C THR A 32 -11.04 10.31 9.11
N PRO A 33 -12.35 10.13 9.40
CA PRO A 33 -13.41 10.51 8.47
C PRO A 33 -13.26 11.95 7.99
N GLY A 34 -13.45 12.19 6.69
CA GLY A 34 -13.22 13.48 6.05
C GLY A 34 -11.78 13.68 5.54
N HIS A 35 -10.88 12.72 5.76
CA HIS A 35 -9.50 12.73 5.26
C HIS A 35 -9.24 11.62 4.23
N GLU A 36 -10.28 11.18 3.53
CA GLU A 36 -10.20 10.09 2.54
C GLU A 36 -9.30 10.45 1.35
N ASP A 37 -9.11 11.72 1.06
CA ASP A 37 -8.18 12.26 0.08
C ASP A 37 -6.70 12.02 0.43
N GLN A 38 -6.40 11.57 1.66
CA GLN A 38 -5.07 11.11 2.07
C GLN A 38 -4.83 9.64 1.74
N CYS A 39 -5.84 8.88 1.31
CA CYS A 39 -5.67 7.53 0.81
C CYS A 39 -4.79 7.53 -0.44
N PHE A 40 -3.82 6.62 -0.46
CA PHE A 40 -3.06 6.39 -1.69
C PHE A 40 -3.96 5.73 -2.74
N PRO A 41 -3.91 6.17 -4.00
CA PRO A 41 -4.76 5.63 -5.06
C PRO A 41 -4.36 4.18 -5.41
N VAL A 42 -5.31 3.43 -5.95
CA VAL A 42 -5.14 2.06 -6.44
C VAL A 42 -5.09 2.08 -7.96
N SER A 43 -4.03 1.54 -8.55
CA SER A 43 -3.91 1.40 -10.01
C SER A 43 -4.82 0.30 -10.55
N GLU A 44 -5.14 0.32 -11.85
CA GLU A 44 -5.93 -0.74 -12.49
C GLU A 44 -5.27 -2.12 -12.38
N MET A 45 -3.95 -2.20 -12.43
CA MET A 45 -3.21 -3.45 -12.20
C MET A 45 -3.44 -3.99 -10.78
N GLU A 46 -3.40 -3.13 -9.78
CA GLU A 46 -3.65 -3.51 -8.38
C GLU A 46 -5.11 -3.88 -8.15
N ARG A 47 -6.02 -3.12 -8.77
CA ARG A 47 -7.45 -3.43 -8.76
C ARG A 47 -7.71 -4.82 -9.33
N GLY A 48 -7.17 -5.15 -10.51
CA GLY A 48 -7.29 -6.47 -11.14
C GLY A 48 -6.85 -7.58 -10.20
N ARG A 49 -5.67 -7.46 -9.61
CA ARG A 49 -5.10 -8.42 -8.65
C ARG A 49 -5.98 -8.62 -7.39
N ILE A 50 -6.55 -7.53 -6.87
CA ILE A 50 -7.48 -7.63 -5.72
C ILE A 50 -8.76 -8.35 -6.13
N VAL A 51 -9.33 -8.01 -7.30
CA VAL A 51 -10.55 -8.64 -7.83
C VAL A 51 -10.35 -10.12 -8.09
N GLU A 52 -9.22 -10.54 -8.65
CA GLU A 52 -8.87 -11.96 -8.81
C GLU A 52 -8.91 -12.72 -7.50
N HIS A 53 -8.54 -12.05 -6.40
CA HIS A 53 -8.49 -12.69 -5.09
C HIS A 53 -9.83 -12.70 -4.35
N VAL A 54 -10.62 -11.61 -4.42
CA VAL A 54 -11.86 -11.46 -3.65
C VAL A 54 -13.13 -11.57 -4.50
N GLY A 55 -13.00 -11.75 -5.81
CA GLY A 55 -14.09 -11.66 -6.77
C GLY A 55 -14.51 -10.21 -7.04
N LEU A 56 -15.50 -10.03 -7.90
CA LEU A 56 -16.09 -8.73 -8.24
C LEU A 56 -16.96 -8.18 -7.08
N GLY A 57 -16.44 -8.21 -5.86
CA GLY A 57 -17.13 -7.71 -4.67
C GLY A 57 -17.49 -6.23 -4.82
N ARG A 58 -18.81 -5.92 -4.84
CA ARG A 58 -19.28 -4.54 -4.79
C ARG A 58 -18.81 -3.91 -3.48
N GLY A 59 -18.23 -2.71 -3.57
CA GLY A 59 -17.84 -1.94 -2.39
C GLY A 59 -16.36 -2.04 -1.97
N ALA A 60 -15.52 -2.81 -2.69
CA ALA A 60 -14.09 -2.86 -2.40
C ALA A 60 -13.34 -1.57 -2.75
N PHE A 61 -13.87 -0.80 -3.71
CA PHE A 61 -13.24 0.41 -4.23
C PHE A 61 -14.22 1.58 -4.27
N THR A 62 -13.70 2.77 -4.00
CA THR A 62 -14.42 4.04 -4.13
C THR A 62 -13.70 4.91 -5.15
N ALA A 63 -14.44 5.52 -6.07
CA ALA A 63 -13.91 6.55 -6.94
C ALA A 63 -13.97 7.90 -6.17
N GLU A 64 -12.81 8.53 -5.95
CA GLU A 64 -12.66 9.77 -5.19
C GLU A 64 -12.26 10.91 -6.13
N PRO A 65 -12.78 12.15 -5.97
CA PRO A 65 -12.33 13.30 -6.75
C PRO A 65 -10.84 13.59 -6.52
N ASN A 66 -10.13 14.03 -7.56
CA ASN A 66 -8.77 14.53 -7.46
C ASN A 66 -8.78 15.92 -6.82
N SER A 67 -8.98 15.99 -5.50
CA SER A 67 -9.00 17.25 -4.75
C SER A 67 -7.63 17.94 -4.77
N ALA A 68 -7.59 19.24 -4.48
CA ALA A 68 -6.34 19.99 -4.35
C ALA A 68 -5.44 19.40 -3.25
N SER A 69 -6.02 18.90 -2.16
CA SER A 69 -5.31 18.24 -1.07
C SER A 69 -4.69 16.91 -1.52
N PHE A 70 -5.45 16.07 -2.23
CA PHE A 70 -4.95 14.84 -2.84
C PHE A 70 -3.76 15.12 -3.77
N LEU A 71 -3.91 16.04 -4.73
CA LEU A 71 -2.86 16.40 -5.68
C LEU A 71 -1.61 16.94 -4.96
N SER A 72 -1.78 17.76 -3.93
CA SER A 72 -0.67 18.23 -3.09
C SER A 72 0.05 17.07 -2.40
N GLY A 73 -0.70 16.08 -1.91
CA GLY A 73 -0.15 14.83 -1.35
C GLY A 73 0.69 14.08 -2.36
N MET A 74 0.16 13.85 -3.56
CA MET A 74 0.86 13.16 -4.65
C MET A 74 2.13 13.91 -5.09
N HIS A 75 2.10 15.25 -5.18
CA HIS A 75 3.29 16.04 -5.49
C HIS A 75 4.39 15.93 -4.41
N ARG A 76 4.01 15.78 -3.13
CA ARG A 76 5.00 15.53 -2.05
C ARG A 76 5.64 14.15 -2.16
N LEU A 77 4.87 13.15 -2.59
CA LEU A 77 5.37 11.78 -2.79
C LEU A 77 6.23 11.64 -4.05
N PHE A 78 5.93 12.42 -5.09
CA PHE A 78 6.63 12.41 -6.39
C PHE A 78 7.13 13.82 -6.78
N PRO A 79 8.04 14.43 -5.99
CA PRO A 79 8.38 15.86 -6.14
C PRO A 79 9.04 16.21 -7.48
N ARG A 80 9.70 15.23 -8.13
CA ARG A 80 10.37 15.42 -9.43
C ARG A 80 9.52 15.04 -10.63
N GLU A 81 8.28 14.60 -10.41
CA GLU A 81 7.43 14.02 -11.45
C GLU A 81 6.06 14.72 -11.52
N ARG A 82 6.05 16.01 -11.20
CA ARG A 82 4.82 16.81 -11.12
C ARG A 82 3.96 16.69 -12.37
N ARG A 83 4.56 16.82 -13.57
CA ARG A 83 3.83 16.70 -14.85
C ARG A 83 3.21 15.32 -15.04
N ALA A 84 3.91 14.25 -14.65
CA ALA A 84 3.38 12.90 -14.73
C ALA A 84 2.22 12.70 -13.74
N VAL A 85 2.32 13.21 -12.52
CA VAL A 85 1.24 13.20 -11.53
C VAL A 85 0.01 13.94 -12.04
N GLU A 86 0.17 15.13 -12.64
CA GLU A 86 -0.93 15.91 -13.20
C GLU A 86 -1.60 15.23 -14.42
N ALA A 87 -0.82 14.49 -15.21
CA ALA A 87 -1.35 13.69 -16.32
C ALA A 87 -2.12 12.44 -15.84
N LEU A 88 -1.63 11.77 -14.79
CA LEU A 88 -2.27 10.59 -14.20
C LEU A 88 -3.53 10.96 -13.39
N PHE A 89 -3.49 12.10 -12.72
CA PHE A 89 -4.55 12.58 -11.84
C PHE A 89 -4.96 14.01 -12.24
N PRO A 90 -5.61 14.20 -13.39
CA PRO A 90 -6.01 15.54 -13.83
C PRO A 90 -6.95 16.20 -12.83
N ALA A 91 -6.82 17.50 -12.66
CA ALA A 91 -7.76 18.28 -11.86
C ALA A 91 -9.19 18.11 -12.39
N GLY A 92 -10.15 17.91 -11.49
CA GLY A 92 -11.54 17.60 -11.84
C GLY A 92 -11.80 16.14 -12.24
N GLY A 93 -10.75 15.31 -12.38
CA GLY A 93 -10.85 13.86 -12.56
C GLY A 93 -11.13 13.12 -11.26
N ARG A 94 -11.03 11.79 -11.32
CA ARG A 94 -11.21 10.89 -10.19
C ARG A 94 -10.13 9.82 -10.18
N HIS A 95 -9.81 9.31 -9.00
CA HIS A 95 -8.96 8.14 -8.82
C HIS A 95 -9.71 7.06 -8.04
N LEU A 96 -9.25 5.83 -8.14
CA LEU A 96 -9.73 4.74 -7.30
C LEU A 96 -8.90 4.65 -6.02
N ARG A 97 -9.59 4.42 -4.90
CA ARG A 97 -8.97 4.01 -3.63
C ARG A 97 -9.70 2.81 -3.05
N LEU A 98 -9.11 2.16 -2.07
CA LEU A 98 -9.84 1.19 -1.27
C LEU A 98 -10.98 1.88 -0.51
N SER A 99 -12.13 1.21 -0.46
CA SER A 99 -13.26 1.72 0.30
C SER A 99 -12.99 1.68 1.81
N VAL A 100 -13.59 2.63 2.50
CA VAL A 100 -13.64 2.68 3.97
C VAL A 100 -15.09 2.75 4.43
N SER A 101 -15.36 2.29 5.65
CA SER A 101 -16.65 2.46 6.30
C SER A 101 -16.85 3.93 6.71
N ALA A 102 -18.04 4.29 7.15
CA ALA A 102 -18.34 5.62 7.69
C ALA A 102 -17.42 5.99 8.90
N GLY A 103 -16.91 5.00 9.63
CA GLY A 103 -15.91 5.20 10.68
C GLY A 103 -14.46 5.24 10.21
N GLY A 104 -14.20 5.31 8.90
CA GLY A 104 -12.85 5.41 8.34
C GLY A 104 -12.08 4.09 8.22
N ARG A 105 -12.67 2.95 8.61
CA ARG A 105 -12.00 1.64 8.57
C ARG A 105 -11.98 1.07 7.16
N CYS A 106 -10.80 0.66 6.68
CA CYS A 106 -10.66 -0.06 5.42
C CYS A 106 -11.55 -1.31 5.40
N VAL A 107 -12.24 -1.54 4.27
CA VAL A 107 -13.16 -2.70 4.11
C VAL A 107 -12.47 -4.05 4.27
N PHE A 108 -11.16 -4.11 4.10
CA PHE A 108 -10.35 -5.32 4.29
C PHE A 108 -9.77 -5.46 5.70
N LEU A 109 -9.96 -4.48 6.59
CA LEU A 109 -9.48 -4.59 7.97
C LEU A 109 -10.37 -5.51 8.79
N ARG A 110 -9.77 -6.50 9.44
CA ARG A 110 -10.37 -7.44 10.39
C ARG A 110 -9.66 -7.32 11.75
N ALA A 111 -10.17 -8.01 12.74
CA ALA A 111 -9.59 -8.01 14.09
C ALA A 111 -8.14 -8.57 14.11
N ASP A 112 -7.84 -9.48 13.20
CA ASP A 112 -6.54 -10.12 13.01
C ASP A 112 -5.67 -9.49 11.90
N GLY A 113 -6.05 -8.31 11.40
CA GLY A 113 -5.32 -7.58 10.38
C GLY A 113 -6.04 -7.48 9.05
N CYS A 114 -5.28 -7.37 7.97
CA CYS A 114 -5.83 -7.24 6.61
C CYS A 114 -6.25 -8.60 6.06
N SER A 115 -7.52 -8.75 5.65
CA SER A 115 -8.04 -9.97 5.03
C SER A 115 -7.47 -10.26 3.63
N LEU A 116 -6.86 -9.28 2.96
CA LEU A 116 -6.12 -9.54 1.73
C LEU A 116 -4.78 -10.22 2.07
N PRO A 117 -4.42 -11.32 1.39
CA PRO A 117 -3.09 -11.89 1.51
C PRO A 117 -2.06 -10.89 1.00
N ARG A 118 -0.86 -10.92 1.58
CA ARG A 118 0.18 -9.92 1.30
C ARG A 118 0.43 -9.68 -0.20
N PRO A 119 0.47 -10.68 -1.09
CA PRO A 119 0.66 -10.45 -2.53
C PRO A 119 -0.47 -9.68 -3.19
N ALA A 120 -1.72 -9.81 -2.73
CA ALA A 120 -2.88 -9.13 -3.29
C ALA A 120 -3.03 -7.67 -2.80
N ARG A 121 -2.41 -7.31 -1.66
CA ARG A 121 -2.48 -5.95 -1.11
C ARG A 121 -1.91 -4.93 -2.08
N PRO A 122 -2.47 -3.70 -2.14
CA PRO A 122 -1.86 -2.59 -2.88
C PRO A 122 -0.38 -2.40 -2.52
N TYR A 123 0.41 -1.98 -3.47
CA TYR A 123 1.84 -1.74 -3.25
C TYR A 123 2.10 -0.73 -2.13
N TYR A 124 1.29 0.32 -2.05
CA TYR A 124 1.39 1.29 -0.95
C TYR A 124 1.16 0.65 0.41
N CYS A 125 0.14 -0.21 0.56
CA CYS A 125 -0.11 -0.93 1.81
C CYS A 125 1.04 -1.89 2.19
N ARG A 126 1.74 -2.42 1.19
CA ARG A 126 2.90 -3.30 1.39
C ARG A 126 4.18 -2.52 1.70
N LEU A 127 4.28 -1.28 1.22
CA LEU A 127 5.40 -0.37 1.47
C LEU A 127 5.31 0.29 2.84
N PHE A 128 4.10 0.65 3.28
CA PHE A 128 3.93 1.40 4.52
C PHE A 128 4.57 0.66 5.73
N PRO A 129 5.32 1.34 6.59
CA PRO A 129 5.49 2.80 6.67
C PRO A 129 6.67 3.37 5.84
N PHE A 130 7.26 2.59 4.94
CA PHE A 130 8.42 3.02 4.17
C PHE A 130 8.06 3.78 2.91
N TRP A 131 9.00 4.61 2.49
CA TRP A 131 8.99 5.29 1.20
C TRP A 131 10.41 5.45 0.66
N MET A 132 10.53 5.71 -0.63
CA MET A 132 11.82 6.07 -1.24
C MET A 132 11.92 7.58 -1.39
N SER A 133 12.94 8.17 -0.79
CA SER A 133 13.24 9.60 -0.91
C SER A 133 14.69 9.78 -1.32
N SER A 134 14.93 10.46 -2.45
CA SER A 134 16.28 10.71 -2.98
C SER A 134 17.17 9.46 -3.03
N GLY A 135 16.59 8.32 -3.45
CA GLY A 135 17.29 7.04 -3.58
C GLY A 135 17.54 6.29 -2.27
N ARG A 136 17.05 6.78 -1.15
CA ARG A 136 17.17 6.16 0.19
C ARG A 136 15.83 5.68 0.70
N VAL A 137 15.84 4.59 1.48
CA VAL A 137 14.66 4.18 2.25
C VAL A 137 14.46 5.17 3.39
N SER A 138 13.26 5.70 3.48
CA SER A 138 12.77 6.57 4.54
C SER A 138 11.49 5.99 5.13
N ALA A 139 10.98 6.56 6.20
CA ALA A 139 9.70 6.18 6.78
C ALA A 139 8.83 7.42 6.98
N PHE A 140 7.51 7.24 6.80
CA PHE A 140 6.53 8.26 7.15
C PHE A 140 6.50 8.49 8.66
N ALA A 141 6.23 9.72 9.06
CA ALA A 141 5.98 10.07 10.46
C ALA A 141 4.58 9.56 10.88
N ALA A 142 4.47 8.25 11.09
CA ALA A 142 3.22 7.56 11.40
C ALA A 142 3.15 7.22 12.89
N THR A 143 2.82 8.20 13.72
CA THR A 143 2.80 8.06 15.19
C THR A 143 1.86 6.96 15.69
N ASN A 144 0.77 6.69 14.98
CA ASN A 144 -0.19 5.64 15.30
C ASN A 144 0.27 4.23 14.82
N CYS A 145 1.29 4.14 13.99
CA CYS A 145 1.80 2.86 13.51
C CYS A 145 2.61 2.14 14.60
N LEU A 146 2.23 0.91 14.94
CA LEU A 146 2.94 0.09 15.92
C LEU A 146 4.40 -0.13 15.53
N VAL A 147 4.67 -0.38 14.24
CA VAL A 147 6.02 -0.55 13.70
C VAL A 147 6.86 0.70 13.92
N HIS A 148 6.29 1.88 13.68
CA HIS A 148 6.99 3.15 13.89
C HIS A 148 7.29 3.39 15.39
N ARG A 149 6.33 3.10 16.27
CA ARG A 149 6.51 3.26 17.72
C ARG A 149 7.54 2.31 18.30
N GLN A 150 7.58 1.05 17.85
CA GLN A 150 8.49 0.03 18.36
C GLN A 150 9.87 0.08 17.69
N GLY A 151 9.91 0.27 16.37
CA GLY A 151 11.16 0.26 15.59
C GLY A 151 12.00 1.51 15.76
N ARG A 152 11.37 2.68 15.94
CA ARG A 152 11.99 4.01 16.16
C ARG A 152 12.91 4.49 15.05
N THR A 153 13.66 3.61 14.41
CA THR A 153 14.56 3.87 13.29
C THR A 153 14.14 3.07 12.06
N VAL A 154 14.55 3.48 10.86
CA VAL A 154 14.28 2.71 9.64
C VAL A 154 14.79 1.27 9.77
N ALA A 155 16.00 1.07 10.27
CA ALA A 155 16.58 -0.26 10.48
C ALA A 155 15.75 -1.10 11.47
N GLY A 156 15.32 -0.52 12.60
CA GLY A 156 14.47 -1.21 13.58
C GLY A 156 13.08 -1.56 13.02
N MET A 157 12.50 -0.67 12.21
CA MET A 157 11.22 -0.94 11.54
C MET A 157 11.34 -2.05 10.49
N LEU A 158 12.44 -2.08 9.71
CA LEU A 158 12.74 -3.14 8.75
C LEU A 158 12.87 -4.50 9.46
N ALA A 159 13.59 -4.54 10.58
CA ALA A 159 13.75 -5.75 11.38
C ALA A 159 12.41 -6.26 11.93
N LEU A 160 11.56 -5.37 12.48
CA LEU A 160 10.23 -5.73 12.97
C LEU A 160 9.28 -6.29 11.91
N LEU A 161 9.43 -5.85 10.67
CA LEU A 161 8.62 -6.32 9.53
C LEU A 161 9.28 -7.48 8.78
N GLU A 162 10.49 -7.88 9.18
CA GLU A 162 11.30 -8.91 8.51
C GLU A 162 11.49 -8.60 7.01
N VAL A 163 11.75 -7.32 6.69
CA VAL A 163 11.88 -6.80 5.32
C VAL A 163 13.26 -6.20 5.11
N ALA A 164 13.93 -6.58 4.02
CA ALA A 164 15.19 -5.96 3.61
C ALA A 164 14.93 -4.66 2.82
N GLU A 165 15.89 -3.71 2.87
CA GLU A 165 15.82 -2.49 2.04
C GLU A 165 15.65 -2.79 0.55
N ALA A 166 16.27 -3.85 0.04
CA ALA A 166 16.14 -4.27 -1.36
C ALA A 166 14.68 -4.59 -1.74
N GLN A 167 13.92 -5.20 -0.81
CA GLN A 167 12.49 -5.49 -1.00
C GLN A 167 11.64 -4.22 -1.00
N VAL A 168 11.98 -3.23 -0.16
CA VAL A 168 11.32 -1.91 -0.17
C VAL A 168 11.57 -1.21 -1.51
N ARG A 169 12.81 -1.24 -2.02
CA ARG A 169 13.17 -0.67 -3.33
C ARG A 169 12.43 -1.35 -4.48
N ASP A 170 12.36 -2.68 -4.48
CA ASP A 170 11.61 -3.44 -5.49
C ASP A 170 10.12 -3.09 -5.47
N LEU A 171 9.50 -3.11 -4.29
CA LEU A 171 8.09 -2.76 -4.13
C LEU A 171 7.77 -1.32 -4.59
N HIS A 172 8.64 -0.37 -4.26
CA HIS A 172 8.49 1.00 -4.73
C HIS A 172 8.63 1.10 -6.25
N GLY A 173 9.59 0.37 -6.85
CA GLY A 173 9.72 0.28 -8.31
C GLY A 173 8.46 -0.29 -8.97
N ARG A 174 7.89 -1.36 -8.41
CA ARG A 174 6.63 -1.95 -8.89
C ARG A 174 5.44 -1.01 -8.75
N LEU A 175 5.35 -0.27 -7.63
CA LEU A 175 4.34 0.76 -7.46
C LEU A 175 4.44 1.80 -8.58
N ARG A 176 5.63 2.29 -8.86
CA ARG A 176 5.86 3.28 -9.92
C ARG A 176 5.46 2.74 -11.29
N LEU A 177 5.89 1.52 -11.62
CA LEU A 177 5.51 0.85 -12.89
C LEU A 177 4.00 0.65 -13.03
N ALA A 178 3.30 0.33 -11.94
CA ALA A 178 1.84 0.19 -11.94
C ALA A 178 1.11 1.51 -12.30
N TRP A 179 1.79 2.64 -12.17
CA TRP A 179 1.33 3.97 -12.58
C TRP A 179 1.98 4.48 -13.87
N GLY A 180 2.69 3.63 -14.62
CA GLY A 180 3.39 4.02 -15.83
C GLY A 180 4.60 4.93 -15.60
N LEU A 181 5.05 5.08 -14.35
CA LEU A 181 6.27 5.80 -14.01
C LEU A 181 7.49 4.87 -14.14
N PRO A 182 8.68 5.37 -14.49
CA PRO A 182 9.87 4.56 -14.53
C PRO A 182 10.19 3.99 -13.12
N PRO A 183 10.79 2.78 -13.03
CA PRO A 183 11.00 2.09 -11.76
C PRO A 183 11.91 2.84 -10.78
N LYS A 184 12.76 3.71 -11.30
CA LYS A 184 13.64 4.57 -10.49
C LYS A 184 13.40 6.04 -10.82
N GLU A 185 13.44 6.88 -9.80
CA GLU A 185 13.36 8.33 -9.95
C GLU A 185 14.50 8.85 -10.87
N GLY A 186 14.17 9.74 -11.78
CA GLY A 186 15.12 10.34 -12.71
C GLY A 186 15.43 9.51 -13.96
N MET A 187 14.88 8.31 -14.12
CA MET A 187 14.95 7.59 -15.41
C MET A 187 13.94 8.19 -16.39
N PRO A 188 14.26 8.19 -17.71
CA PRO A 188 13.30 8.62 -18.71
C PRO A 188 12.04 7.75 -18.66
N ALA A 189 10.87 8.37 -18.78
CA ALA A 189 9.62 7.64 -18.90
C ALA A 189 9.65 6.79 -20.17
N VAL A 190 9.40 5.49 -20.04
CA VAL A 190 9.14 4.63 -21.18
C VAL A 190 7.72 4.97 -21.63
N THR A 191 7.59 5.66 -22.75
CA THR A 191 6.28 5.92 -23.35
C THR A 191 5.68 4.57 -23.73
N PRO A 192 4.57 4.15 -23.12
CA PRO A 192 3.92 2.92 -23.56
C PRO A 192 3.48 3.11 -25.01
N PRO A 193 3.54 2.06 -25.84
CA PRO A 193 3.02 2.15 -27.20
C PRO A 193 1.54 2.58 -27.13
N PRO A 194 1.08 3.41 -28.09
CA PRO A 194 -0.30 3.85 -28.10
C PRO A 194 -1.22 2.63 -28.06
N ALA A 195 -2.19 2.63 -27.15
CA ALA A 195 -3.17 1.58 -27.06
C ALA A 195 -3.84 1.43 -28.43
N ARG A 196 -3.63 0.30 -29.10
CA ARG A 196 -4.36 -0.04 -30.31
C ARG A 196 -5.78 -0.40 -29.86
N PHE A 197 -6.65 0.57 -29.82
CA PHE A 197 -8.08 0.29 -29.77
C PHE A 197 -8.42 -0.34 -31.13
N GLY A 198 -8.64 -1.65 -31.13
CA GLY A 198 -9.22 -2.35 -32.28
C GLY A 198 -10.58 -1.76 -32.59
N THR A 199 -10.78 -1.36 -33.82
CA THR A 199 -12.07 -1.04 -34.45
C THR A 199 -12.96 -2.29 -34.50
#